data_83dc0ceaca7bcac790286d3bf87ec430
#
_entry.id   83dc0ceaca7bcac790286d3bf87ec430
#
_cell.length_a   1.000
_cell.length_b   1.000
_cell.length_c   1.000
_cell.angle_alpha   90.00
_cell.angle_beta   90.00
_cell.angle_gamma   90.00
#
_symmetry.space_group_name_H-M   'P 1'
#
loop_
_entity.id
_entity.type
_entity.pdbx_description
1 polymer ?
#
loop_
_entity_poly.entity_id
_entity_poly.type
_entity_poly.pdbx_seq_one_letter_code
_entity_poly.pdbx_strand_id
1 'polypeptide(L)'
;KAPDATTISQNRRRRFRDNNIAEQIFKEILRQCEAEGLVGGAILYTDSTHIKAKANKHKKKLVEVAVTPKAYLSELDAQVDQEREGLGKKPFDRDDDAHKGGGSATRMQSTTDPESGQQSRDGKPNGFYYSEHRTVDSKRNVIVNVHVEAANINDVTPMPEILDEVERRLGKLPKYMGLDAGYHNAWIAHLLET
;
A
#
# COMPACT_ATOMS: atom_id res chain seq x y z
N LYS A 1 -9.30 24.63 27.66
CA LYS A 1 -7.85 24.36 27.78
C LYS A 1 -7.55 23.17 26.88
N ALA A 2 -6.63 23.31 25.91
CA ALA A 2 -6.27 22.24 25.02
C ALA A 2 -5.58 21.10 25.82
N PRO A 3 -5.84 19.82 25.48
CA PRO A 3 -5.16 18.70 26.12
C PRO A 3 -3.67 18.72 25.75
N ASP A 4 -2.82 18.29 26.67
CA ASP A 4 -1.40 18.15 26.41
C ASP A 4 -1.09 16.84 25.66
N ALA A 5 0.15 16.70 25.16
CA ALA A 5 0.58 15.52 24.42
C ALA A 5 0.48 14.21 25.23
N THR A 6 0.64 14.28 26.56
CA THR A 6 0.52 13.13 27.45
C THR A 6 -0.94 12.66 27.54
N THR A 7 -1.88 13.59 27.65
CA THR A 7 -3.32 13.32 27.66
C THR A 7 -3.74 12.64 26.35
N ILE A 8 -3.29 13.16 25.19
CA ILE A 8 -3.57 12.57 23.88
C ILE A 8 -2.99 11.16 23.78
N SER A 9 -1.73 10.97 24.17
CA SER A 9 -1.06 9.67 24.15
C SER A 9 -1.74 8.65 25.04
N GLN A 10 -2.17 9.03 26.24
CA GLN A 10 -2.88 8.14 27.17
C GLN A 10 -4.27 7.76 26.65
N ASN A 11 -5.03 8.71 26.08
CA ASN A 11 -6.32 8.43 25.48
C ASN A 11 -6.19 7.48 24.30
N ARG A 12 -5.19 7.69 23.42
CA ARG A 12 -4.89 6.78 22.31
C ARG A 12 -4.63 5.35 22.80
N ARG A 13 -3.86 5.16 23.86
CA ARG A 13 -3.53 3.85 24.42
C ARG A 13 -4.68 3.17 25.16
N ARG A 14 -5.52 3.92 25.89
CA ARG A 14 -6.52 3.38 26.81
C ARG A 14 -7.91 3.31 26.21
N ARG A 15 -8.28 4.25 25.33
CA ARG A 15 -9.64 4.41 24.82
C ARG A 15 -9.77 4.12 23.33
N PHE A 16 -8.71 4.36 22.53
CA PHE A 16 -8.80 4.33 21.08
C PHE A 16 -7.97 3.21 20.44
N ARG A 17 -7.36 2.34 21.27
CA ARG A 17 -6.46 1.30 20.75
C ARG A 17 -7.20 0.20 19.97
N ASP A 18 -8.35 -0.22 20.49
CA ASP A 18 -9.08 -1.40 20.00
C ASP A 18 -10.40 -1.03 19.30
N ASN A 19 -10.45 0.18 18.75
CA ASN A 19 -11.62 0.66 18.02
C ASN A 19 -11.19 1.46 16.78
N ASN A 20 -12.13 1.65 15.86
CA ASN A 20 -11.92 2.36 14.60
C ASN A 20 -12.20 3.88 14.70
N ILE A 21 -12.08 4.48 15.88
CA ILE A 21 -12.39 5.93 16.08
C ILE A 21 -11.49 6.80 15.19
N ALA A 22 -10.20 6.48 15.02
CA ALA A 22 -9.31 7.25 14.17
C ALA A 22 -9.79 7.24 12.71
N GLU A 23 -10.24 6.10 12.22
CA GLU A 23 -10.82 5.97 10.88
C GLU A 23 -12.15 6.73 10.75
N GLN A 24 -13.01 6.68 11.78
CA GLN A 24 -14.27 7.43 11.79
C GLN A 24 -14.01 8.93 11.77
N ILE A 25 -13.05 9.43 12.54
CA ILE A 25 -12.65 10.85 12.53
C ILE A 25 -12.12 11.24 11.14
N PHE A 26 -11.27 10.39 10.54
CA PHE A 26 -10.74 10.64 9.20
C PHE A 26 -11.87 10.73 8.16
N LYS A 27 -12.80 9.78 8.18
CA LYS A 27 -13.98 9.77 7.29
C LYS A 27 -14.84 11.02 7.46
N GLU A 28 -15.08 11.43 8.70
CA GLU A 28 -15.90 12.63 8.97
C GLU A 28 -15.21 13.91 8.50
N ILE A 29 -13.89 14.04 8.71
CA ILE A 29 -13.12 15.19 8.20
C ILE A 29 -13.15 15.21 6.67
N LEU A 30 -12.94 14.06 6.02
CA LEU A 30 -12.99 13.95 4.56
C LEU A 30 -14.38 14.35 4.02
N ARG A 31 -15.45 13.85 4.63
CA ARG A 31 -16.83 14.23 4.28
C ARG A 31 -17.07 15.74 4.39
N GLN A 32 -16.54 16.40 5.42
CA GLN A 32 -16.62 17.86 5.54
C GLN A 32 -15.84 18.55 4.43
N CYS A 33 -14.64 18.10 4.11
CA CYS A 33 -13.85 18.61 2.99
C CYS A 33 -14.57 18.48 1.65
N GLU A 34 -15.28 17.37 1.43
CA GLU A 34 -16.11 17.16 0.24
C GLU A 34 -17.30 18.12 0.20
N ALA A 35 -18.01 18.26 1.31
CA ALA A 35 -19.15 19.19 1.43
C ALA A 35 -18.77 20.65 1.13
N GLU A 36 -17.57 21.06 1.54
CA GLU A 36 -17.00 22.38 1.25
C GLU A 36 -16.34 22.47 -0.14
N GLY A 37 -16.44 21.41 -0.94
CA GLY A 37 -15.89 21.38 -2.29
C GLY A 37 -14.35 21.45 -2.35
N LEU A 38 -13.65 21.04 -1.29
CA LEU A 38 -12.19 21.04 -1.23
C LEU A 38 -11.59 19.82 -1.94
N VAL A 39 -12.36 18.75 -2.11
CA VAL A 39 -11.96 17.52 -2.81
C VAL A 39 -12.57 17.53 -4.20
N GLY A 40 -11.75 17.27 -5.21
CA GLY A 40 -12.19 17.16 -6.61
C GLY A 40 -12.45 15.71 -7.03
N GLY A 41 -11.65 14.80 -6.55
CA GLY A 41 -11.72 13.36 -6.81
C GLY A 41 -11.37 12.95 -8.25
N ALA A 42 -10.99 13.91 -9.10
CA ALA A 42 -10.69 13.61 -10.51
C ALA A 42 -9.22 13.28 -10.76
N ILE A 43 -8.31 13.91 -10.03
CA ILE A 43 -6.87 13.70 -10.15
C ILE A 43 -6.31 13.46 -8.76
N LEU A 44 -5.74 12.29 -8.55
CA LEU A 44 -5.12 11.88 -7.29
C LEU A 44 -3.64 11.60 -7.49
N TYR A 45 -2.87 11.73 -6.45
CA TYR A 45 -1.46 11.36 -6.38
C TYR A 45 -1.26 10.40 -5.23
N THR A 46 -0.55 9.29 -5.46
CA THR A 46 -0.16 8.35 -4.41
C THR A 46 1.35 8.21 -4.39
N ASP A 47 1.90 8.29 -3.19
CA ASP A 47 3.32 8.09 -2.94
C ASP A 47 3.52 7.33 -1.63
N SER A 48 4.62 6.58 -1.54
CA SER A 48 4.97 5.80 -0.36
C SER A 48 6.04 6.49 0.48
N THR A 49 5.87 6.46 1.79
CA THR A 49 6.83 6.95 2.75
C THR A 49 7.12 5.89 3.81
N HIS A 50 8.42 5.67 4.11
CA HIS A 50 8.80 4.73 5.14
C HIS A 50 8.74 5.36 6.53
N ILE A 51 7.92 4.78 7.41
CA ILE A 51 7.80 5.15 8.81
C ILE A 51 8.58 4.13 9.65
N LYS A 52 9.51 4.62 10.47
CA LYS A 52 10.31 3.74 11.32
C LYS A 52 9.43 3.08 12.39
N ALA A 53 9.44 1.75 12.41
CA ALA A 53 8.76 0.97 13.42
C ALA A 53 9.43 1.12 14.80
N LYS A 54 8.64 1.02 15.86
CA LYS A 54 9.18 0.95 17.23
C LYS A 54 9.69 -0.46 17.54
N ALA A 55 10.52 -1.00 16.66
CA ALA A 55 11.08 -2.34 16.74
C ALA A 55 12.55 -2.31 17.13
N ASN A 56 12.95 -3.30 17.93
CA ASN A 56 14.36 -3.50 18.22
C ASN A 56 15.03 -4.25 17.07
N LYS A 57 15.96 -3.59 16.34
CA LYS A 57 16.64 -4.16 15.17
C LYS A 57 17.44 -5.44 15.44
N HIS A 58 17.81 -5.69 16.70
CA HIS A 58 18.56 -6.87 17.11
C HIS A 58 17.66 -8.03 17.57
N LYS A 59 16.39 -7.76 17.91
CA LYS A 59 15.41 -8.77 18.32
C LYS A 59 14.59 -9.21 17.09
N LYS A 60 15.15 -10.14 16.35
CA LYS A 60 14.55 -10.67 15.12
C LYS A 60 14.69 -12.18 15.03
N LYS A 61 13.80 -12.81 14.30
CA LYS A 61 13.81 -14.24 13.99
C LYS A 61 13.58 -14.47 12.50
N LEU A 62 14.07 -15.59 11.98
CA LEU A 62 13.68 -16.06 10.65
C LEU A 62 12.30 -16.68 10.74
N VAL A 63 11.43 -16.30 9.84
CA VAL A 63 10.09 -16.90 9.65
C VAL A 63 9.92 -17.33 8.21
N GLU A 64 9.29 -18.47 8.01
CA GLU A 64 8.85 -18.89 6.70
C GLU A 64 7.56 -18.13 6.35
N VAL A 65 7.53 -17.55 5.17
CA VAL A 65 6.36 -16.83 4.64
C VAL A 65 5.95 -17.53 3.37
N ALA A 66 4.67 -17.84 3.24
CA ALA A 66 4.13 -18.28 1.97
C ALA A 66 4.37 -17.18 0.93
N VAL A 67 5.08 -17.51 -0.13
CA VAL A 67 5.22 -16.60 -1.28
C VAL A 67 3.88 -16.56 -1.97
N THR A 68 3.46 -15.39 -2.42
CA THR A 68 2.21 -15.15 -3.15
C THR A 68 1.93 -16.28 -4.15
N PRO A 69 0.72 -16.83 -4.16
CA PRO A 69 0.47 -18.07 -4.88
C PRO A 69 0.82 -17.96 -6.37
N LYS A 70 1.53 -18.93 -6.88
CA LYS A 70 1.85 -19.12 -8.31
C LYS A 70 0.60 -18.99 -9.20
N ALA A 71 -0.57 -19.35 -8.67
CA ALA A 71 -1.86 -19.21 -9.33
C ALA A 71 -2.17 -17.79 -9.79
N TYR A 72 -1.91 -16.78 -8.96
CA TYR A 72 -2.20 -15.39 -9.29
C TYR A 72 -1.28 -14.86 -10.41
N LEU A 73 0.02 -15.18 -10.34
CA LEU A 73 0.96 -14.78 -11.40
C LEU A 73 0.65 -15.48 -12.73
N SER A 74 0.25 -16.76 -12.68
CA SER A 74 -0.11 -17.49 -13.90
C SER A 74 -1.43 -17.02 -14.51
N GLU A 75 -2.37 -16.54 -13.69
CA GLU A 75 -3.62 -15.95 -14.18
C GLU A 75 -3.37 -14.60 -14.86
N LEU A 76 -2.53 -13.76 -14.25
CA LEU A 76 -2.08 -12.49 -14.82
C LEU A 76 -1.32 -12.71 -16.15
N ASP A 77 -0.42 -13.67 -16.18
CA ASP A 77 0.36 -14.04 -17.37
C ASP A 77 -0.55 -14.53 -18.50
N ALA A 78 -1.58 -15.30 -18.19
CA ALA A 78 -2.55 -15.79 -19.17
C ALA A 78 -3.39 -14.63 -19.75
N GLN A 79 -3.80 -13.66 -18.93
CA GLN A 79 -4.53 -12.47 -19.39
C GLN A 79 -3.67 -11.60 -20.32
N VAL A 80 -2.42 -11.33 -19.94
CA VAL A 80 -1.47 -10.57 -20.78
C VAL A 80 -1.23 -11.26 -22.11
N ASP A 81 -1.08 -12.58 -22.12
CA ASP A 81 -0.87 -13.33 -23.37
C ASP A 81 -2.11 -13.35 -24.26
N GLN A 82 -3.31 -13.42 -23.67
CA GLN A 82 -4.57 -13.33 -24.41
C GLN A 82 -4.73 -11.95 -25.07
N GLU A 83 -4.40 -10.87 -24.38
CA GLU A 83 -4.41 -9.52 -24.95
C GLU A 83 -3.39 -9.37 -26.09
N ARG A 84 -2.19 -9.93 -25.91
CA ARG A 84 -1.15 -9.91 -26.96
C ARG A 84 -1.60 -10.66 -28.21
N GLU A 85 -2.23 -11.82 -28.06
CA GLU A 85 -2.80 -12.56 -29.18
C GLU A 85 -3.89 -11.77 -29.89
N GLY A 86 -4.76 -11.09 -29.14
CA GLY A 86 -5.77 -10.18 -29.69
C GLY A 86 -5.18 -9.02 -30.49
N LEU A 87 -3.96 -8.60 -30.17
CA LEU A 87 -3.18 -7.58 -30.90
C LEU A 87 -2.28 -8.16 -31.99
N GLY A 88 -2.39 -9.46 -32.32
CA GLY A 88 -1.56 -10.14 -33.31
C GLY A 88 -0.10 -10.31 -32.92
N LYS A 89 0.22 -10.22 -31.62
CA LYS A 89 1.57 -10.41 -31.05
C LYS A 89 1.69 -11.81 -30.46
N LYS A 90 2.91 -12.37 -30.52
CA LYS A 90 3.20 -13.65 -29.87
C LYS A 90 3.17 -13.51 -28.33
N PRO A 91 2.77 -14.56 -27.58
CA PRO A 91 2.96 -14.60 -26.14
C PRO A 91 4.40 -14.29 -25.74
N PHE A 92 4.61 -13.84 -24.50
CA PHE A 92 5.97 -13.64 -24.00
C PHE A 92 6.70 -14.98 -23.86
N ASP A 93 7.91 -15.03 -24.38
CA ASP A 93 8.85 -16.12 -24.08
C ASP A 93 9.34 -15.93 -22.63
N ARG A 94 8.69 -16.62 -21.71
CA ARG A 94 9.03 -16.55 -20.28
C ARG A 94 9.98 -17.70 -19.97
N ASP A 95 11.15 -17.35 -19.48
CA ASP A 95 12.06 -18.37 -18.94
C ASP A 95 11.37 -19.08 -17.78
N ASP A 96 11.03 -20.35 -17.95
CA ASP A 96 10.29 -21.19 -16.98
C ASP A 96 10.92 -21.20 -15.58
N ASP A 97 12.21 -20.87 -15.47
CA ASP A 97 12.95 -20.86 -14.21
C ASP A 97 12.66 -19.61 -13.34
N ALA A 98 12.25 -18.48 -13.91
CA ALA A 98 11.89 -17.29 -13.14
C ALA A 98 10.58 -17.46 -12.34
N HIS A 99 9.72 -18.38 -12.75
CA HIS A 99 8.39 -18.62 -12.18
C HIS A 99 8.29 -19.92 -11.34
N LYS A 100 9.37 -20.67 -11.18
CA LYS A 100 9.42 -21.89 -10.34
C LYS A 100 9.38 -21.63 -8.84
N GLY A 101 9.14 -20.40 -8.40
CA GLY A 101 9.11 -19.96 -7.01
C GLY A 101 7.80 -20.21 -6.27
N GLY A 102 7.23 -21.40 -6.37
CA GLY A 102 6.23 -21.88 -5.41
C GLY A 102 6.95 -22.49 -4.19
N GLY A 103 7.66 -21.67 -3.42
CA GLY A 103 8.39 -22.08 -2.24
C GLY A 103 8.12 -21.16 -1.06
N SER A 104 8.37 -21.63 0.15
CA SER A 104 8.43 -20.76 1.30
C SER A 104 9.66 -19.86 1.18
N ALA A 105 9.48 -18.54 1.24
CA ALA A 105 10.58 -17.61 1.40
C ALA A 105 10.82 -17.37 2.89
N THR A 106 12.06 -17.34 3.31
CA THR A 106 12.40 -16.95 4.67
C THR A 106 12.60 -15.42 4.74
N ARG A 107 11.95 -14.78 5.70
CA ARG A 107 12.17 -13.36 5.98
C ARG A 107 12.52 -13.12 7.44
N MET A 108 13.26 -12.06 7.69
CA MET A 108 13.49 -11.58 9.06
C MET A 108 12.26 -10.84 9.57
N GLN A 109 11.71 -11.33 10.68
CA GLN A 109 10.61 -10.72 11.38
C GLN A 109 11.08 -10.17 12.73
N SER A 110 10.66 -8.96 13.07
CA SER A 110 10.88 -8.41 14.41
C SER A 110 10.09 -9.21 15.46
N THR A 111 10.70 -9.52 16.59
CA THR A 111 9.99 -10.14 17.72
C THR A 111 9.29 -9.12 18.63
N THR A 112 9.61 -7.83 18.47
CA THR A 112 9.01 -6.74 19.26
C THR A 112 7.91 -6.00 18.52
N ASP A 113 7.88 -6.13 17.18
CA ASP A 113 6.87 -5.55 16.29
C ASP A 113 6.76 -6.44 15.03
N PRO A 114 6.04 -7.56 15.12
CA PRO A 114 6.02 -8.59 14.07
C PRO A 114 5.38 -8.14 12.74
N GLU A 115 4.56 -7.11 12.76
CA GLU A 115 3.87 -6.56 11.59
C GLU A 115 4.79 -5.67 10.75
N SER A 116 5.91 -5.19 11.31
CA SER A 116 6.85 -4.34 10.60
C SER A 116 7.74 -5.12 9.63
N GLY A 117 8.12 -4.49 8.53
CA GLY A 117 9.02 -5.06 7.51
C GLY A 117 10.47 -4.63 7.68
N GLN A 118 11.42 -5.56 7.50
CA GLN A 118 12.82 -5.22 7.47
C GLN A 118 13.16 -4.51 6.16
N GLN A 119 13.80 -3.34 6.27
CA GLN A 119 14.39 -2.60 5.16
C GLN A 119 15.90 -2.50 5.31
N SER A 120 16.60 -2.74 4.20
CA SER A 120 18.03 -2.51 4.04
C SER A 120 18.23 -1.92 2.64
N ARG A 121 18.36 -0.60 2.56
CA ARG A 121 18.65 0.13 1.32
C ARG A 121 19.91 0.96 1.48
N ASP A 122 20.67 1.10 0.42
CA ASP A 122 21.85 1.96 0.41
C ASP A 122 21.48 3.40 0.78
N GLY A 123 22.25 3.99 1.68
CA GLY A 123 22.03 5.34 2.18
C GLY A 123 20.93 5.49 3.23
N LYS A 124 20.22 4.43 3.62
CA LYS A 124 19.23 4.46 4.71
C LYS A 124 19.62 3.52 5.85
N PRO A 125 19.30 3.86 7.12
CA PRO A 125 19.57 2.97 8.25
C PRO A 125 18.83 1.65 8.11
N ASN A 126 19.54 0.53 8.26
CA ASN A 126 18.93 -0.79 8.33
C ASN A 126 18.06 -0.90 9.58
N GLY A 127 16.85 -1.39 9.43
CA GLY A 127 15.87 -1.51 10.51
C GLY A 127 14.52 -2.04 10.07
N PHE A 128 13.54 -1.90 10.94
CA PHE A 128 12.16 -2.27 10.69
C PHE A 128 11.32 -1.02 10.46
N TYR A 129 10.49 -1.06 9.43
CA TYR A 129 9.70 0.06 8.95
C TYR A 129 8.32 -0.40 8.50
N TYR A 130 7.40 0.55 8.43
CA TYR A 130 6.15 0.47 7.68
C TYR A 130 6.26 1.32 6.42
N SER A 131 5.59 0.90 5.35
CA SER A 131 5.34 1.71 4.17
C SER A 131 3.97 2.35 4.32
N GLU A 132 3.90 3.67 4.33
CA GLU A 132 2.66 4.44 4.33
C GLU A 132 2.42 4.95 2.91
N HIS A 133 1.38 4.44 2.25
CA HIS A 133 0.92 4.91 0.94
C HIS A 133 -0.14 5.98 1.17
N ARG A 134 0.17 7.20 0.82
CA ARG A 134 -0.71 8.35 1.02
C ARG A 134 -1.27 8.81 -0.31
N THR A 135 -2.59 8.82 -0.42
CA THR A 135 -3.30 9.33 -1.60
C THR A 135 -3.84 10.73 -1.31
N VAL A 136 -3.53 11.67 -2.20
CA VAL A 136 -3.81 13.09 -2.04
C VAL A 136 -4.58 13.60 -3.26
N ASP A 137 -5.64 14.38 -3.03
CA ASP A 137 -6.39 15.06 -4.09
C ASP A 137 -5.64 16.31 -4.58
N SER A 138 -5.58 16.49 -5.90
CA SER A 138 -4.83 17.58 -6.55
C SER A 138 -5.40 18.98 -6.30
N LYS A 139 -6.68 19.09 -5.96
CA LYS A 139 -7.38 20.38 -5.90
C LYS A 139 -6.92 21.25 -4.74
N ARG A 140 -6.77 20.65 -3.57
CA ARG A 140 -6.37 21.37 -2.32
C ARG A 140 -5.43 20.54 -1.46
N ASN A 141 -4.79 19.52 -2.00
CA ASN A 141 -3.88 18.61 -1.29
C ASN A 141 -4.51 17.94 -0.06
N VAL A 142 -5.82 17.65 -0.14
CA VAL A 142 -6.52 16.90 0.91
C VAL A 142 -6.12 15.44 0.81
N ILE A 143 -5.71 14.86 1.93
CA ILE A 143 -5.44 13.41 2.01
C ILE A 143 -6.79 12.69 1.95
N VAL A 144 -6.99 11.85 0.93
CA VAL A 144 -8.23 11.10 0.72
C VAL A 144 -8.10 9.64 1.13
N ASN A 145 -6.88 9.09 1.12
CA ASN A 145 -6.60 7.75 1.60
C ASN A 145 -5.23 7.64 2.26
N VAL A 146 -5.11 6.73 3.22
CA VAL A 146 -3.85 6.29 3.83
C VAL A 146 -3.92 4.79 4.00
N HIS A 147 -3.00 4.07 3.35
CA HIS A 147 -2.80 2.64 3.49
C HIS A 147 -1.43 2.36 4.11
N VAL A 148 -1.36 1.43 5.06
CA VAL A 148 -0.11 1.14 5.79
C VAL A 148 0.15 -0.35 5.79
N GLU A 149 1.35 -0.72 5.36
CA GLU A 149 1.79 -2.11 5.33
C GLU A 149 3.25 -2.28 5.79
N ALA A 150 3.71 -3.53 5.85
CA ALA A 150 5.11 -3.83 6.16
C ALA A 150 6.03 -3.32 5.04
N ALA A 151 7.08 -2.57 5.37
CA ALA A 151 7.94 -1.92 4.39
C ALA A 151 8.76 -2.85 3.47
N ASN A 152 8.72 -4.15 3.68
CA ASN A 152 9.30 -5.16 2.79
C ASN A 152 8.34 -5.71 1.74
N ILE A 153 7.12 -5.18 1.67
CA ILE A 153 6.15 -5.44 0.60
C ILE A 153 6.43 -4.46 -0.54
N ASN A 154 6.22 -4.90 -1.77
CA ASN A 154 6.44 -4.06 -2.94
C ASN A 154 5.28 -3.06 -3.09
N ASP A 155 5.58 -1.80 -3.42
CA ASP A 155 4.61 -0.70 -3.56
C ASP A 155 3.47 -0.99 -4.55
N VAL A 156 3.67 -1.90 -5.50
CA VAL A 156 2.64 -2.38 -6.45
C VAL A 156 1.57 -3.23 -5.75
N THR A 157 1.95 -4.00 -4.75
CA THR A 157 1.07 -5.02 -4.11
C THR A 157 -0.20 -4.43 -3.51
N PRO A 158 -0.18 -3.31 -2.75
CA PRO A 158 -1.37 -2.77 -2.12
C PRO A 158 -2.25 -1.92 -3.07
N MET A 159 -1.83 -1.67 -4.32
CA MET A 159 -2.55 -0.77 -5.22
C MET A 159 -4.02 -1.12 -5.44
N PRO A 160 -4.43 -2.39 -5.65
CA PRO A 160 -5.85 -2.72 -5.78
C PRO A 160 -6.65 -2.33 -4.55
N GLU A 161 -6.13 -2.66 -3.36
CA GLU A 161 -6.80 -2.33 -2.10
C GLU A 161 -6.88 -0.80 -1.90
N ILE A 162 -5.84 -0.06 -2.28
CA ILE A 162 -5.83 1.40 -2.25
C ILE A 162 -6.91 1.98 -3.18
N LEU A 163 -7.07 1.43 -4.39
CA LEU A 163 -8.10 1.86 -5.34
C LEU A 163 -9.51 1.56 -4.82
N ASP A 164 -9.73 0.35 -4.30
CA ASP A 164 -11.00 -0.04 -3.69
C ASP A 164 -11.37 0.87 -2.50
N GLU A 165 -10.37 1.22 -1.68
CA GLU A 165 -10.57 2.14 -0.56
C GLU A 165 -10.91 3.55 -1.04
N VAL A 166 -10.22 4.05 -2.07
CA VAL A 166 -10.48 5.36 -2.68
C VAL A 166 -11.88 5.40 -3.27
N GLU A 167 -12.28 4.38 -4.04
CA GLU A 167 -13.61 4.29 -4.61
C GLU A 167 -14.69 4.26 -3.54
N ARG A 168 -14.50 3.46 -2.50
CA ARG A 168 -15.44 3.38 -1.36
C ARG A 168 -15.59 4.69 -0.61
N ARG A 169 -14.53 5.51 -0.54
CA ARG A 169 -14.53 6.80 0.17
C ARG A 169 -15.09 7.93 -0.66
N LEU A 170 -14.72 8.04 -1.94
CA LEU A 170 -15.13 9.10 -2.84
C LEU A 170 -16.36 8.77 -3.69
N GLY A 171 -16.85 7.50 -3.64
CA GLY A 171 -17.96 7.02 -4.45
C GLY A 171 -17.64 6.87 -5.93
N LYS A 172 -16.39 7.02 -6.33
CA LYS A 172 -15.90 6.92 -7.72
C LYS A 172 -14.40 6.72 -7.76
N LEU A 173 -13.90 6.12 -8.83
CA LEU A 173 -12.47 6.09 -9.16
C LEU A 173 -11.99 7.45 -9.72
N PRO A 174 -10.72 7.80 -9.56
CA PRO A 174 -10.15 9.00 -10.16
C PRO A 174 -10.04 8.85 -11.69
N LYS A 175 -10.16 9.96 -12.42
CA LYS A 175 -9.92 9.98 -13.86
C LYS A 175 -8.43 9.87 -14.19
N TYR A 176 -7.57 10.39 -13.34
CA TYR A 176 -6.11 10.34 -13.47
C TYR A 176 -5.47 10.06 -12.12
N MET A 177 -4.44 9.23 -12.13
CA MET A 177 -3.66 8.93 -10.95
C MET A 177 -2.16 9.11 -11.23
N GLY A 178 -1.52 10.00 -10.48
CA GLY A 178 -0.07 10.19 -10.53
C GLY A 178 0.60 9.25 -9.52
N LEU A 179 1.52 8.45 -10.00
CA LEU A 179 2.28 7.46 -9.22
C LEU A 179 3.77 7.64 -9.51
N ASP A 180 4.62 7.32 -8.54
CA ASP A 180 6.06 7.28 -8.78
C ASP A 180 6.48 6.02 -9.58
N ALA A 181 7.76 5.95 -9.96
CA ALA A 181 8.29 4.82 -10.72
C ALA A 181 8.23 3.48 -9.96
N GLY A 182 8.11 3.50 -8.64
CA GLY A 182 7.98 2.30 -7.80
C GLY A 182 6.68 1.53 -8.04
N TYR A 183 5.65 2.22 -8.53
CA TYR A 183 4.36 1.62 -8.88
C TYR A 183 4.27 1.21 -10.37
N HIS A 184 5.32 1.44 -11.17
CA HIS A 184 5.29 1.14 -12.60
C HIS A 184 5.27 -0.38 -12.84
N ASN A 185 4.09 -0.87 -13.24
CA ASN A 185 3.85 -2.26 -13.62
C ASN A 185 2.74 -2.29 -14.68
N ALA A 186 2.86 -3.18 -15.66
CA ALA A 186 1.85 -3.35 -16.71
C ALA A 186 0.46 -3.68 -16.16
N TRP A 187 0.41 -4.46 -15.07
CA TRP A 187 -0.83 -4.79 -14.39
C TRP A 187 -1.51 -3.58 -13.74
N ILE A 188 -0.75 -2.67 -13.09
CA ILE A 188 -1.31 -1.43 -12.54
C ILE A 188 -1.85 -0.55 -13.66
N ALA A 189 -1.12 -0.45 -14.79
CA ALA A 189 -1.61 0.28 -15.96
C ALA A 189 -2.95 -0.27 -16.46
N HIS A 190 -3.07 -1.60 -16.58
CA HIS A 190 -4.32 -2.25 -16.96
C HIS A 190 -5.45 -2.02 -15.94
N LEU A 191 -5.16 -2.13 -14.64
CA LEU A 191 -6.13 -1.88 -13.57
C LEU A 191 -6.70 -0.45 -13.60
N LEU A 192 -5.90 0.53 -14.04
CA LEU A 192 -6.32 1.94 -14.12
C LEU A 192 -7.04 2.28 -15.43
N GLU A 193 -6.96 1.42 -16.47
CA GLU A 193 -7.62 1.62 -17.76
C GLU A 193 -9.03 0.99 -17.82
N THR A 194 -9.34 0.06 -16.91
CA THR A 194 -10.64 -0.62 -16.82
C THR A 194 -11.59 0.10 -15.88
#